data_d1fa9ecd0a974be793f98ebc50074f25
#
_entry.id   d1fa9ecd0a974be793f98ebc50074f25
#
_cell.length_a   1.000
_cell.length_b   1.000
_cell.length_c   1.000
_cell.angle_alpha   90.00
_cell.angle_beta   90.00
_cell.angle_gamma   90.00
#
_symmetry.space_group_name_H-M   'P 1'
#
loop_
_entity.id
_entity.type
_entity.pdbx_description
1 polymer ?
#
loop_
_entity_poly.entity_id
_entity_poly.type
_entity_poly.pdbx_seq_one_letter_code
_entity_poly.pdbx_strand_id
1 'polypeptide(L)'
;TVQSVNAIVLSGGSAFGLDAAGGVMAALREKGIGYRAGASIVPIVPAAILFDLNNGGDKDWGTASPYPALGRKAFETASDDFTLGNAGAGFGANAGGYKGGLGSVSMQLADGGPTVGALVAVNAVGALTHPVSGAFFAWDSEIDEEFGGVLPVAEDRGSAVRMPKLSGPGENTTIAIVATDAVLTKSQCKQFAIMAHQGL
;
A
#
# COMPACT_ATOMS: atom_id res chain seq x y z
N THR A 1 24.01 -1.76 -13.60
CA THR A 1 22.81 -1.86 -12.77
C THR A 1 22.00 -0.59 -12.88
N VAL A 2 20.69 -0.71 -13.11
CA VAL A 2 19.77 0.43 -13.25
C VAL A 2 19.70 1.20 -11.93
N GLN A 3 19.76 2.53 -11.99
CA GLN A 3 19.80 3.40 -10.80
C GLN A 3 18.44 4.00 -10.44
N SER A 4 17.51 4.03 -11.38
CA SER A 4 16.17 4.62 -11.18
C SER A 4 15.08 3.68 -11.70
N VAL A 5 13.87 3.88 -11.21
CA VAL A 5 12.65 3.17 -11.64
C VAL A 5 11.70 4.16 -12.30
N ASN A 6 10.76 3.67 -13.10
CA ASN A 6 9.81 4.51 -13.83
C ASN A 6 8.45 4.58 -13.12
N ALA A 7 8.11 3.55 -12.36
CA ALA A 7 6.94 3.50 -11.48
C ALA A 7 7.18 2.45 -10.39
N ILE A 8 6.35 2.50 -9.34
CA ILE A 8 6.23 1.46 -8.32
C ILE A 8 4.76 1.08 -8.26
N VAL A 9 4.46 -0.22 -8.17
CA VAL A 9 3.08 -0.72 -8.14
C VAL A 9 2.82 -1.43 -6.82
N LEU A 10 1.74 -1.05 -6.14
CA LEU A 10 1.14 -1.82 -5.07
C LEU A 10 -0.15 -2.46 -5.61
N SER A 11 -0.35 -3.75 -5.36
CA SER A 11 -1.52 -4.48 -5.87
C SER A 11 -2.07 -5.47 -4.85
N GLY A 12 -3.35 -5.76 -4.93
CA GLY A 12 -3.94 -6.98 -4.40
C GLY A 12 -3.63 -8.19 -5.30
N GLY A 13 -4.36 -9.27 -5.10
CA GLY A 13 -4.32 -10.44 -6.00
C GLY A 13 -3.21 -11.45 -5.72
N SER A 14 -2.50 -11.33 -4.58
CA SER A 14 -1.38 -12.21 -4.28
C SER A 14 -0.38 -12.23 -5.44
N ALA A 15 0.25 -13.36 -5.74
CA ALA A 15 1.23 -13.49 -6.83
C ALA A 15 0.68 -13.04 -8.20
N PHE A 16 -0.62 -13.25 -8.48
CA PHE A 16 -1.24 -12.75 -9.72
C PHE A 16 -1.20 -11.23 -9.84
N GLY A 17 -1.24 -10.51 -8.72
CA GLY A 17 -1.16 -9.04 -8.69
C GLY A 17 0.16 -8.48 -9.22
N LEU A 18 1.23 -9.27 -9.28
CA LEU A 18 2.50 -8.87 -9.90
C LEU A 18 2.33 -8.52 -11.39
N ASP A 19 1.34 -9.11 -12.05
CA ASP A 19 1.04 -8.82 -13.47
C ASP A 19 0.56 -7.38 -13.71
N ALA A 20 0.12 -6.67 -12.65
CA ALA A 20 -0.23 -5.25 -12.76
C ALA A 20 0.96 -4.41 -13.22
N ALA A 21 2.18 -4.75 -12.78
CA ALA A 21 3.39 -4.09 -13.25
C ALA A 21 3.60 -4.25 -14.76
N GLY A 22 3.20 -5.39 -15.35
CA GLY A 22 3.24 -5.61 -16.79
C GLY A 22 2.35 -4.63 -17.56
N GLY A 23 1.14 -4.35 -17.03
CA GLY A 23 0.24 -3.35 -17.59
C GLY A 23 0.80 -1.92 -17.56
N VAL A 24 1.41 -1.55 -16.42
CA VAL A 24 2.11 -0.26 -16.27
C VAL A 24 3.31 -0.17 -17.22
N MET A 25 4.11 -1.23 -17.30
CA MET A 25 5.26 -1.29 -18.22
C MET A 25 4.84 -1.10 -19.68
N ALA A 26 3.75 -1.75 -20.11
CA ALA A 26 3.24 -1.60 -21.47
C ALA A 26 2.84 -0.14 -21.76
N ALA A 27 2.09 0.47 -20.84
CA ALA A 27 1.66 1.87 -20.97
C ALA A 27 2.82 2.88 -20.97
N LEU A 28 3.82 2.69 -20.12
CA LEU A 28 5.04 3.50 -20.10
C LEU A 28 5.82 3.36 -21.42
N ARG A 29 5.95 2.14 -21.93
CA ARG A 29 6.66 1.89 -23.21
C ARG A 29 5.96 2.57 -24.39
N GLU A 30 4.65 2.55 -24.46
CA GLU A 30 3.85 3.27 -25.48
C GLU A 30 4.14 4.78 -25.46
N LYS A 31 4.40 5.33 -24.27
CA LYS A 31 4.80 6.75 -24.11
C LYS A 31 6.29 7.01 -24.30
N GLY A 32 7.07 6.00 -24.63
CA GLY A 32 8.52 6.11 -24.80
C GLY A 32 9.28 6.34 -23.50
N ILE A 33 8.72 5.97 -22.36
CA ILE A 33 9.30 6.14 -21.01
C ILE A 33 9.93 4.81 -20.57
N GLY A 34 11.20 4.84 -20.21
CA GLY A 34 11.92 3.66 -19.74
C GLY A 34 13.44 3.82 -19.82
N TYR A 35 14.15 2.82 -19.31
CA TYR A 35 15.59 2.72 -19.46
C TYR A 35 15.95 2.44 -20.91
N ARG A 36 16.88 3.21 -21.47
CA ARG A 36 17.37 3.01 -22.84
C ARG A 36 18.49 1.97 -22.85
N ALA A 37 18.21 0.84 -23.48
CA ALA A 37 19.17 -0.23 -23.73
C ALA A 37 19.40 -0.36 -25.24
N GLY A 38 20.39 0.36 -25.80
CA GLY A 38 20.55 0.48 -27.24
C GLY A 38 19.32 1.13 -27.90
N ALA A 39 18.72 0.43 -28.85
CA ALA A 39 17.48 0.88 -29.52
C ALA A 39 16.21 0.57 -28.74
N SER A 40 16.29 -0.20 -27.65
CA SER A 40 15.14 -0.62 -26.88
C SER A 40 14.85 0.34 -25.71
N ILE A 41 13.55 0.53 -25.44
CA ILE A 41 13.08 1.23 -24.24
C ILE A 41 12.44 0.19 -23.31
N VAL A 42 13.00 0.10 -22.11
CA VAL A 42 12.60 -0.90 -21.09
C VAL A 42 12.15 -0.17 -19.82
N PRO A 43 10.85 -0.06 -19.57
CA PRO A 43 10.36 0.49 -18.31
C PRO A 43 10.75 -0.40 -17.13
N ILE A 44 11.18 0.19 -16.04
CA ILE A 44 11.56 -0.51 -14.80
C ILE A 44 10.47 -0.23 -13.78
N VAL A 45 9.69 -1.26 -13.44
CA VAL A 45 8.50 -1.14 -12.59
C VAL A 45 8.51 -2.26 -11.54
N PRO A 46 9.12 -2.03 -10.37
CA PRO A 46 8.98 -2.93 -9.25
C PRO A 46 7.52 -2.94 -8.72
N ALA A 47 7.10 -4.10 -8.19
CA ALA A 47 5.79 -4.27 -7.61
C ALA A 47 5.86 -5.00 -6.27
N ALA A 48 4.89 -4.69 -5.40
CA ALA A 48 4.62 -5.45 -4.19
C ALA A 48 3.13 -5.79 -4.14
N ILE A 49 2.81 -6.94 -3.54
CA ILE A 49 1.45 -7.47 -3.51
C ILE A 49 1.00 -7.79 -2.09
N LEU A 50 -0.31 -7.77 -1.88
CA LEU A 50 -0.95 -8.34 -0.71
C LEU A 50 -1.93 -9.44 -1.13
N PHE A 51 -2.26 -10.33 -0.19
CA PHE A 51 -3.20 -11.42 -0.41
C PHE A 51 -4.62 -10.98 -0.08
N ASP A 52 -5.51 -10.99 -1.07
CA ASP A 52 -6.92 -10.63 -0.93
C ASP A 52 -7.87 -11.55 -1.73
N LEU A 53 -7.41 -12.74 -2.10
CA LEU A 53 -8.17 -13.64 -2.96
C LEU A 53 -9.39 -14.28 -2.26
N ASN A 54 -9.39 -14.34 -0.92
CA ASN A 54 -10.46 -14.95 -0.12
C ASN A 54 -11.56 -13.95 0.28
N ASN A 55 -11.58 -12.76 -0.27
CA ASN A 55 -12.49 -11.68 0.10
C ASN A 55 -13.86 -11.71 -0.61
N GLY A 56 -14.19 -12.79 -1.27
CA GLY A 56 -15.39 -12.89 -2.13
C GLY A 56 -15.17 -12.33 -3.54
N GLY A 57 -16.24 -12.12 -4.28
CA GLY A 57 -16.20 -11.75 -5.69
C GLY A 57 -15.77 -12.91 -6.61
N ASP A 58 -15.85 -12.66 -7.91
CA ASP A 58 -15.46 -13.65 -8.93
C ASP A 58 -13.94 -13.67 -9.12
N LYS A 59 -13.34 -14.82 -8.87
CA LYS A 59 -11.91 -15.09 -9.08
C LYS A 59 -11.66 -16.10 -10.19
N ASP A 60 -12.73 -16.54 -10.89
CA ASP A 60 -12.65 -17.48 -12.01
C ASP A 60 -12.40 -16.74 -13.32
N TRP A 61 -11.25 -16.10 -13.45
CA TRP A 61 -10.85 -15.41 -14.69
C TRP A 61 -10.10 -16.31 -15.68
N GLY A 62 -10.06 -17.62 -15.44
CA GLY A 62 -9.39 -18.58 -16.33
C GLY A 62 -7.88 -18.33 -16.41
N THR A 63 -7.34 -18.30 -17.63
CA THR A 63 -5.89 -18.14 -17.88
C THR A 63 -5.42 -16.68 -17.96
N ALA A 64 -6.34 -15.72 -18.07
CA ALA A 64 -6.01 -14.31 -18.21
C ALA A 64 -6.44 -13.53 -16.95
N SER A 65 -5.49 -13.24 -16.08
CA SER A 65 -5.77 -12.44 -14.87
C SER A 65 -6.16 -11.01 -15.21
N PRO A 66 -6.97 -10.33 -14.38
CA PRO A 66 -7.38 -8.94 -14.64
C PRO A 66 -6.27 -7.91 -14.36
N TYR A 67 -5.20 -8.30 -13.69
CA TYR A 67 -4.19 -7.39 -13.15
C TYR A 67 -3.43 -6.58 -14.19
N PRO A 68 -3.08 -7.09 -15.38
CA PRO A 68 -2.46 -6.24 -16.42
C PRO A 68 -3.36 -5.08 -16.85
N ALA A 69 -4.67 -5.34 -17.02
CA ALA A 69 -5.63 -4.29 -17.36
C ALA A 69 -5.81 -3.28 -16.23
N LEU A 70 -5.88 -3.76 -14.98
CA LEU A 70 -5.96 -2.91 -13.79
C LEU A 70 -4.71 -2.04 -13.62
N GLY A 71 -3.51 -2.59 -13.84
CA GLY A 71 -2.27 -1.85 -13.82
C GLY A 71 -2.21 -0.75 -14.89
N ARG A 72 -2.61 -1.05 -16.11
CA ARG A 72 -2.74 -0.06 -17.19
C ARG A 72 -3.70 1.06 -16.79
N LYS A 73 -4.89 0.71 -16.30
CA LYS A 73 -5.88 1.69 -15.86
C LYS A 73 -5.33 2.57 -14.74
N ALA A 74 -4.68 2.00 -13.73
CA ALA A 74 -4.08 2.76 -12.65
C ALA A 74 -3.04 3.77 -13.16
N PHE A 75 -2.22 3.38 -14.13
CA PHE A 75 -1.28 4.30 -14.78
C PHE A 75 -1.99 5.44 -15.54
N GLU A 76 -3.04 5.12 -16.28
CA GLU A 76 -3.79 6.10 -17.10
C GLU A 76 -4.57 7.11 -16.25
N THR A 77 -4.98 6.70 -15.04
CA THR A 77 -5.75 7.53 -14.09
C THR A 77 -4.92 8.05 -12.92
N ALA A 78 -3.61 7.85 -12.93
CA ALA A 78 -2.74 8.36 -11.86
C ALA A 78 -2.81 9.88 -11.77
N SER A 79 -3.01 10.38 -10.56
CA SER A 79 -3.09 11.81 -10.25
C SER A 79 -2.61 12.08 -8.84
N ASP A 80 -2.39 13.35 -8.51
CA ASP A 80 -2.05 13.80 -7.16
C ASP A 80 -3.27 13.73 -6.21
N ASP A 81 -4.47 13.75 -6.77
CA ASP A 81 -5.73 13.53 -6.04
C ASP A 81 -6.21 12.09 -6.28
N PHE A 82 -6.20 11.27 -5.23
CA PHE A 82 -6.57 9.87 -5.28
C PHE A 82 -7.36 9.44 -4.05
N THR A 83 -8.22 8.45 -4.23
CA THR A 83 -9.09 7.94 -3.17
C THR A 83 -8.31 7.10 -2.16
N LEU A 84 -8.49 7.40 -0.87
CA LEU A 84 -8.01 6.60 0.26
C LEU A 84 -9.07 5.57 0.73
N GLY A 85 -8.72 4.79 1.74
CA GLY A 85 -9.59 3.77 2.30
C GLY A 85 -9.75 2.56 1.39
N ASN A 86 -10.97 2.17 1.11
CA ASN A 86 -11.28 0.96 0.33
C ASN A 86 -11.06 1.20 -1.18
N ALA A 87 -9.82 1.44 -1.56
CA ALA A 87 -9.40 1.80 -2.93
C ALA A 87 -8.08 1.13 -3.31
N GLY A 88 -7.79 1.08 -4.61
CA GLY A 88 -6.52 0.58 -5.15
C GLY A 88 -6.13 -0.78 -4.58
N ALA A 89 -4.88 -0.94 -4.14
CA ALA A 89 -4.39 -2.16 -3.51
C ALA A 89 -5.11 -2.50 -2.19
N GLY A 90 -5.72 -1.52 -1.53
CA GLY A 90 -6.50 -1.71 -0.31
C GLY A 90 -7.93 -2.18 -0.54
N PHE A 91 -8.43 -2.21 -1.79
CA PHE A 91 -9.84 -2.49 -2.10
C PHE A 91 -10.29 -3.86 -1.63
N GLY A 92 -9.48 -4.88 -1.84
CA GLY A 92 -9.78 -6.26 -1.45
C GLY A 92 -9.20 -6.66 -0.10
N ALA A 93 -8.42 -5.80 0.53
CA ALA A 93 -7.69 -6.09 1.75
C ALA A 93 -8.61 -6.25 2.97
N ASN A 94 -8.14 -7.00 3.97
CA ASN A 94 -8.79 -7.17 5.26
C ASN A 94 -7.76 -6.94 6.37
N ALA A 95 -8.12 -6.15 7.38
CA ALA A 95 -7.24 -5.86 8.50
C ALA A 95 -8.01 -5.97 9.82
N GLY A 96 -7.57 -6.88 10.69
CA GLY A 96 -8.15 -7.03 12.01
C GLY A 96 -9.65 -7.32 12.05
N GLY A 97 -10.21 -7.95 11.01
CA GLY A 97 -11.64 -8.22 10.88
C GLY A 97 -12.46 -7.08 10.26
N TYR A 98 -11.81 -5.97 9.92
CA TYR A 98 -12.38 -4.87 9.16
C TYR A 98 -11.92 -4.94 7.70
N LYS A 99 -12.56 -4.17 6.81
CA LYS A 99 -11.98 -3.94 5.49
C LYS A 99 -10.62 -3.28 5.68
N GLY A 100 -9.62 -3.78 4.98
CA GLY A 100 -8.34 -3.11 4.85
C GLY A 100 -8.47 -1.83 4.02
N GLY A 101 -7.37 -1.16 3.81
CA GLY A 101 -7.45 0.12 3.11
C GLY A 101 -6.12 0.63 2.62
N LEU A 102 -6.23 1.70 1.86
CA LEU A 102 -5.12 2.51 1.40
C LEU A 102 -5.08 3.77 2.27
N GLY A 103 -3.96 3.99 2.95
CA GLY A 103 -3.69 5.20 3.73
C GLY A 103 -2.54 6.00 3.12
N SER A 104 -2.58 7.32 3.26
CA SER A 104 -1.49 8.19 2.85
C SER A 104 -1.35 9.35 3.80
N VAL A 105 -0.12 9.69 4.11
CA VAL A 105 0.22 10.86 4.91
C VAL A 105 1.55 11.43 4.44
N SER A 106 1.71 12.73 4.55
CA SER A 106 3.00 13.39 4.31
C SER A 106 3.29 14.43 5.38
N MET A 107 4.58 14.64 5.63
CA MET A 107 5.07 15.63 6.58
C MET A 107 6.28 16.34 5.99
N GLN A 108 6.30 17.66 6.08
CA GLN A 108 7.52 18.42 5.83
C GLN A 108 8.37 18.42 7.09
N LEU A 109 9.63 18.06 6.96
CA LEU A 109 10.58 18.17 8.07
C LEU A 109 10.82 19.64 8.40
N ALA A 110 11.16 19.91 9.69
CA ALA A 110 11.26 21.26 10.23
C ALA A 110 12.12 22.20 9.35
N ASP A 111 11.81 23.50 9.42
CA ASP A 111 12.56 24.61 8.82
C ASP A 111 12.72 24.55 7.29
N GLY A 112 11.69 24.11 6.59
CA GLY A 112 11.73 24.04 5.12
C GLY A 112 12.59 22.89 4.60
N GLY A 113 12.83 21.88 5.44
CA GLY A 113 13.47 20.63 5.05
C GLY A 113 12.61 19.81 4.07
N PRO A 114 13.12 18.66 3.61
CA PRO A 114 12.42 17.84 2.64
C PRO A 114 11.09 17.30 3.19
N THR A 115 10.16 17.07 2.29
CA THR A 115 8.92 16.38 2.58
C THR A 115 9.15 14.87 2.55
N VAL A 116 8.54 14.16 3.48
CA VAL A 116 8.46 12.70 3.50
C VAL A 116 7.00 12.31 3.42
N GLY A 117 6.66 11.42 2.50
CA GLY A 117 5.33 10.87 2.33
C GLY A 117 5.34 9.35 2.40
N ALA A 118 4.23 8.78 2.83
CA ALA A 118 3.98 7.35 2.82
C ALA A 118 2.63 7.04 2.19
N LEU A 119 2.58 5.97 1.40
CA LEU A 119 1.36 5.36 0.87
C LEU A 119 1.36 3.90 1.29
N VAL A 120 0.35 3.48 2.02
CA VAL A 120 0.33 2.16 2.68
C VAL A 120 -0.95 1.42 2.34
N ALA A 121 -0.84 0.18 1.87
CA ALA A 121 -1.97 -0.73 1.72
C ALA A 121 -1.93 -1.77 2.85
N VAL A 122 -2.97 -1.78 3.66
CA VAL A 122 -3.03 -2.55 4.91
C VAL A 122 -3.91 -3.78 4.74
N ASN A 123 -3.30 -4.96 4.91
CA ASN A 123 -3.95 -6.27 4.94
C ASN A 123 -3.37 -7.07 6.12
N ALA A 124 -3.46 -6.50 7.32
CA ALA A 124 -2.78 -6.99 8.51
C ALA A 124 -3.65 -7.92 9.34
N VAL A 125 -2.99 -8.83 10.06
CA VAL A 125 -3.62 -9.58 11.15
C VAL A 125 -3.52 -8.79 12.45
N GLY A 126 -4.46 -9.00 13.35
CA GLY A 126 -4.48 -8.37 14.67
C GLY A 126 -5.81 -7.74 14.98
N ALA A 127 -5.83 -6.84 15.94
CA ALA A 127 -6.97 -5.98 16.22
C ALA A 127 -6.59 -4.53 15.94
N LEU A 128 -7.53 -3.76 15.43
CA LEU A 128 -7.35 -2.34 15.16
C LEU A 128 -7.91 -1.47 16.28
N THR A 129 -8.81 -2.03 17.10
CA THR A 129 -9.55 -1.29 18.10
C THR A 129 -9.41 -1.88 19.50
N HIS A 130 -9.55 -1.03 20.50
CA HIS A 130 -9.70 -1.43 21.87
C HIS A 130 -10.96 -2.26 22.06
N PRO A 131 -10.92 -3.29 22.92
CA PRO A 131 -12.00 -4.30 22.98
C PRO A 131 -13.28 -3.81 23.66
N VAL A 132 -13.23 -2.77 24.50
CA VAL A 132 -14.36 -2.25 25.25
C VAL A 132 -14.92 -0.99 24.61
N SER A 133 -14.09 0.03 24.40
CA SER A 133 -14.51 1.31 23.82
C SER A 133 -14.75 1.24 22.33
N GLY A 134 -14.08 0.34 21.61
CA GLY A 134 -14.02 0.36 20.16
C GLY A 134 -13.12 1.45 19.57
N ALA A 135 -12.45 2.25 20.39
CA ALA A 135 -11.50 3.25 19.95
C ALA A 135 -10.35 2.58 19.17
N PHE A 136 -9.90 3.19 18.09
CA PHE A 136 -8.74 2.69 17.38
C PHE A 136 -7.48 2.78 18.25
N PHE A 137 -6.55 1.85 18.11
CA PHE A 137 -5.26 1.95 18.81
C PHE A 137 -4.48 3.19 18.42
N ALA A 138 -4.69 3.71 17.20
CA ALA A 138 -4.08 4.94 16.70
C ALA A 138 -4.91 6.21 17.00
N TRP A 139 -5.78 6.18 17.99
CA TRP A 139 -6.69 7.29 18.34
C TRP A 139 -5.96 8.62 18.59
N ASP A 140 -4.75 8.57 19.12
CA ASP A 140 -3.93 9.75 19.42
C ASP A 140 -3.27 10.37 18.19
N SER A 141 -3.33 9.69 17.07
CA SER A 141 -2.86 10.15 15.75
C SER A 141 -4.00 10.54 14.81
N GLU A 142 -5.23 10.57 15.33
CA GLU A 142 -6.42 10.92 14.56
C GLU A 142 -6.38 12.39 14.11
N ILE A 143 -6.74 12.63 12.85
CA ILE A 143 -6.86 13.96 12.26
C ILE A 143 -8.31 14.17 11.84
N ASP A 144 -8.91 15.30 12.23
CA ASP A 144 -10.27 15.69 11.84
C ASP A 144 -11.35 14.61 12.11
N GLU A 145 -11.22 13.87 13.19
CA GLU A 145 -12.17 12.80 13.59
C GLU A 145 -12.34 11.69 12.55
N GLU A 146 -11.32 11.41 11.74
CA GLU A 146 -11.35 10.41 10.67
C GLU A 146 -11.58 8.97 11.19
N PHE A 147 -11.32 8.71 12.47
CA PHE A 147 -11.60 7.46 13.16
C PHE A 147 -12.89 7.51 14.00
N GLY A 148 -13.62 8.63 13.96
CA GLY A 148 -14.89 8.85 14.65
C GLY A 148 -14.78 9.49 16.03
N GLY A 149 -13.63 10.02 16.44
CA GLY A 149 -13.41 10.73 17.70
C GLY A 149 -13.58 9.88 18.95
N VAL A 150 -13.56 8.55 18.83
CA VAL A 150 -13.79 7.63 19.95
C VAL A 150 -12.51 7.49 20.77
N LEU A 151 -12.59 7.81 22.07
CA LEU A 151 -11.45 7.70 22.98
C LEU A 151 -11.47 6.37 23.75
N PRO A 152 -10.29 5.81 24.07
CA PRO A 152 -10.21 4.63 24.92
C PRO A 152 -10.70 4.93 26.35
N VAL A 153 -11.28 3.92 26.99
CA VAL A 153 -11.77 3.98 28.36
C VAL A 153 -10.86 3.22 29.33
N ALA A 154 -11.03 3.45 30.63
CA ALA A 154 -10.19 2.80 31.65
C ALA A 154 -10.29 1.27 31.62
N GLU A 155 -11.46 0.77 31.26
CA GLU A 155 -11.78 -0.65 31.17
C GLU A 155 -11.07 -1.36 30.01
N ASP A 156 -10.56 -0.62 29.02
CA ASP A 156 -9.72 -1.17 27.96
C ASP A 156 -8.39 -1.70 28.50
N ARG A 157 -7.93 -1.15 29.62
CA ARG A 157 -6.65 -1.57 30.23
C ARG A 157 -6.78 -2.98 30.80
N GLY A 158 -5.97 -3.88 30.26
CA GLY A 158 -5.94 -5.29 30.69
C GLY A 158 -7.06 -6.14 30.11
N SER A 159 -7.95 -5.57 29.31
CA SER A 159 -8.94 -6.34 28.58
C SER A 159 -8.29 -7.14 27.44
N ALA A 160 -8.70 -8.40 27.29
CA ALA A 160 -8.15 -9.25 26.24
C ALA A 160 -8.55 -8.75 24.85
N VAL A 161 -7.56 -8.42 24.04
CA VAL A 161 -7.77 -8.07 22.64
C VAL A 161 -8.28 -9.30 21.89
N ARG A 162 -9.49 -9.20 21.36
CA ARG A 162 -10.09 -10.28 20.58
C ARG A 162 -9.46 -10.29 19.18
N MET A 163 -8.54 -11.21 18.97
CA MET A 163 -8.01 -11.46 17.63
C MET A 163 -9.08 -12.15 16.80
N PRO A 164 -9.46 -11.60 15.64
CA PRO A 164 -10.32 -12.34 14.72
C PRO A 164 -9.62 -13.63 14.31
N LYS A 165 -10.40 -14.70 14.07
CA LYS A 165 -9.87 -15.96 13.59
C LYS A 165 -9.02 -15.70 12.34
N LEU A 166 -7.75 -16.07 12.42
CA LEU A 166 -6.83 -15.94 11.31
C LEU A 166 -7.28 -16.86 10.17
N SER A 167 -7.40 -16.33 8.99
CA SER A 167 -7.16 -17.04 7.75
C SER A 167 -5.72 -17.61 7.81
N GLY A 168 -5.42 -18.64 7.07
CA GLY A 168 -4.19 -19.44 7.21
C GLY A 168 -2.88 -18.65 7.19
N PRO A 169 -1.74 -19.34 7.44
CA PRO A 169 -0.42 -18.71 7.42
C PRO A 169 -0.12 -18.08 6.06
N GLY A 170 0.42 -16.85 6.06
CA GLY A 170 0.86 -16.16 4.83
C GLY A 170 -0.19 -15.26 4.15
N GLU A 171 -1.35 -15.08 4.75
CA GLU A 171 -2.42 -14.22 4.19
C GLU A 171 -2.36 -12.77 4.68
N ASN A 172 -1.36 -12.41 5.47
CA ASN A 172 -1.26 -11.11 6.12
C ASN A 172 -0.07 -10.34 5.57
N THR A 173 -0.32 -9.13 5.09
CA THR A 173 0.72 -8.33 4.45
C THR A 173 0.37 -6.86 4.57
N THR A 174 1.34 -6.04 4.95
CA THR A 174 1.28 -4.59 4.78
C THR A 174 2.36 -4.21 3.79
N ILE A 175 1.99 -3.52 2.73
CA ILE A 175 2.92 -3.03 1.71
C ILE A 175 2.85 -1.52 1.64
N ALA A 176 4.01 -0.88 1.46
CA ALA A 176 4.10 0.57 1.49
C ALA A 176 5.07 1.12 0.45
N ILE A 177 4.83 2.35 0.05
CA ILE A 177 5.80 3.20 -0.64
C ILE A 177 6.11 4.36 0.30
N VAL A 178 7.39 4.65 0.48
CA VAL A 178 7.84 5.90 1.10
C VAL A 178 8.55 6.75 0.05
N ALA A 179 8.23 8.02 0.03
CA ALA A 179 8.73 8.98 -0.94
C ALA A 179 9.25 10.25 -0.25
N THR A 180 10.19 10.92 -0.90
CA THR A 180 10.71 12.20 -0.45
C THR A 180 11.19 13.01 -1.64
N ASP A 181 11.16 14.32 -1.54
CA ASP A 181 11.77 15.27 -2.47
C ASP A 181 13.28 15.49 -2.21
N ALA A 182 13.83 14.87 -1.15
CA ALA A 182 15.28 14.85 -0.92
C ALA A 182 16.00 14.09 -2.04
N VAL A 183 17.14 14.60 -2.47
CA VAL A 183 17.99 13.93 -3.46
C VAL A 183 18.74 12.79 -2.79
N LEU A 184 18.30 11.57 -3.05
CA LEU A 184 18.87 10.35 -2.48
C LEU A 184 19.56 9.49 -3.53
N THR A 185 20.68 8.88 -3.15
CA THR A 185 21.29 7.80 -3.91
C THR A 185 20.47 6.51 -3.76
N LYS A 186 20.67 5.55 -4.66
CA LYS A 186 19.99 4.23 -4.58
C LYS A 186 20.22 3.52 -3.23
N SER A 187 21.42 3.63 -2.66
CA SER A 187 21.70 3.04 -1.35
C SER A 187 20.96 3.76 -0.22
N GLN A 188 20.84 5.07 -0.29
CA GLN A 188 20.05 5.87 0.66
C GLN A 188 18.55 5.56 0.52
N CYS A 189 18.01 5.41 -0.69
CA CYS A 189 16.63 4.97 -0.90
C CYS A 189 16.38 3.60 -0.24
N LYS A 190 17.33 2.65 -0.35
CA LYS A 190 17.24 1.36 0.34
C LYS A 190 17.21 1.53 1.86
N GLN A 191 18.09 2.36 2.42
CA GLN A 191 18.09 2.63 3.87
C GLN A 191 16.80 3.32 4.31
N PHE A 192 16.30 4.27 3.53
CA PHE A 192 15.04 4.94 3.79
C PHE A 192 13.86 3.95 3.86
N ALA A 193 13.77 3.02 2.91
CA ALA A 193 12.78 1.96 2.94
C ALA A 193 12.92 1.02 4.14
N ILE A 194 14.16 0.68 4.56
CA ILE A 194 14.41 -0.13 5.76
C ILE A 194 13.97 0.63 7.02
N MET A 195 14.29 1.92 7.13
CA MET A 195 13.91 2.73 8.28
C MET A 195 12.40 2.90 8.39
N ALA A 196 11.69 2.95 7.28
CA ALA A 196 10.23 3.04 7.27
C ALA A 196 9.54 1.85 7.97
N HIS A 197 10.17 0.67 8.01
CA HIS A 197 9.66 -0.48 8.77
C HIS A 197 9.58 -0.23 10.28
N GLN A 198 10.30 0.76 10.80
CA GLN A 198 10.23 1.10 12.23
C GLN A 198 8.95 1.86 12.60
N GLY A 199 8.20 2.33 11.62
CA GLY A 199 6.91 3.01 11.79
C GLY A 199 5.69 2.10 11.64
N LEU A 200 5.89 0.79 11.44
CA LEU A 200 4.82 -0.20 11.26
C LEU A 200 4.52 -0.96 12.54
#